data_a30a4370daa626b98025c32adf34caaf
#
_entry.id   a30a4370daa626b98025c32adf34caaf
#
_cell.length_a   1.000
_cell.length_b   1.000
_cell.length_c   1.000
_cell.angle_alpha   90.00
_cell.angle_beta   90.00
_cell.angle_gamma   90.00
#
_symmetry.space_group_name_H-M   'P 1'
#
loop_
_entity.id
_entity.type
_entity.pdbx_description
1 polymer ?
#
loop_
_entity_poly.entity_id
_entity_poly.type
_entity_poly.pdbx_seq_one_letter_code
_entity_poly.pdbx_strand_id
1 'polypeptide(L)'
;MLSKHYGWEAQFEDVDHNPYLDDFYGDMSKWSFALQIYFLGSRFRQVKEIRESGKNVIQDRTIYEDAHIFAENLAEMNLLSERDFKNYLSVFELMKDFVSAPDLLIYLRADIPTLVKQIAKRGREYETSISIDYLSKLNNKYQNWIENYKEGKLLIIDVDDLDFVEKQEDFGYILERID
;
A
#
# COMPACT_ATOMS: atom_id res chain seq x y z
N MET A 1 1.29 -12.94 9.52
CA MET A 1 0.42 -13.62 10.52
C MET A 1 -0.75 -14.30 9.82
N LEU A 2 -1.63 -13.60 9.12
CA LEU A 2 -2.78 -14.19 8.40
C LEU A 2 -2.38 -15.31 7.44
N SER A 3 -1.33 -15.11 6.64
CA SER A 3 -0.80 -16.12 5.71
C SER A 3 -0.47 -17.45 6.43
N LYS A 4 0.17 -17.38 7.60
CA LYS A 4 0.47 -18.59 8.40
C LYS A 4 -0.79 -19.23 9.00
N HIS A 5 -1.76 -18.41 9.41
CA HIS A 5 -3.00 -18.89 10.01
C HIS A 5 -3.85 -19.66 9.00
N TYR A 6 -4.05 -19.08 7.81
CA TYR A 6 -4.88 -19.67 6.76
C TYR A 6 -4.12 -20.64 5.83
N GLY A 7 -2.79 -20.75 5.96
CA GLY A 7 -1.96 -21.52 5.03
C GLY A 7 -1.90 -20.92 3.61
N TRP A 8 -2.10 -19.59 3.48
CA TRP A 8 -2.08 -18.87 2.21
C TRP A 8 -0.70 -18.33 1.89
N GLU A 9 -0.38 -18.11 0.63
CA GLU A 9 0.86 -17.47 0.23
C GLU A 9 0.84 -15.97 0.57
N ALA A 10 1.99 -15.40 0.94
CA ALA A 10 2.14 -13.97 1.18
C ALA A 10 2.94 -13.34 0.05
N GLN A 11 2.40 -12.28 -0.55
CA GLN A 11 3.08 -11.42 -1.51
C GLN A 11 3.34 -10.05 -0.84
N PHE A 12 4.60 -9.79 -0.55
CA PHE A 12 5.03 -8.53 0.05
C PHE A 12 5.40 -7.51 -1.03
N GLU A 13 5.35 -6.23 -0.65
CA GLU A 13 5.90 -5.16 -1.48
C GLU A 13 7.40 -5.37 -1.69
N ASP A 14 7.86 -5.19 -2.93
CA ASP A 14 9.27 -5.36 -3.30
C ASP A 14 10.09 -4.12 -2.91
N VAL A 15 10.28 -3.97 -1.60
CA VAL A 15 11.03 -2.85 -1.01
C VAL A 15 12.53 -3.11 -1.05
N ASP A 16 12.94 -4.35 -0.72
CA ASP A 16 14.35 -4.70 -0.53
C ASP A 16 15.16 -4.69 -1.83
N HIS A 17 14.49 -4.91 -2.97
CA HIS A 17 15.12 -4.91 -4.30
C HIS A 17 14.81 -3.64 -5.11
N ASN A 18 14.14 -2.66 -4.50
CA ASN A 18 13.77 -1.43 -5.20
C ASN A 18 14.98 -0.50 -5.32
N PRO A 19 15.49 -0.28 -6.56
CA PRO A 19 16.71 0.50 -6.75
C PRO A 19 16.54 2.02 -6.58
N TYR A 20 15.29 2.48 -6.39
CA TYR A 20 14.95 3.91 -6.33
C TYR A 20 14.55 4.38 -4.94
N LEU A 21 14.32 3.47 -3.99
CA LEU A 21 13.64 3.83 -2.74
C LEU A 21 14.51 4.73 -1.85
N ASP A 22 15.78 4.41 -1.68
CA ASP A 22 16.73 5.23 -0.91
C ASP A 22 16.95 6.60 -1.57
N ASP A 23 17.15 6.60 -2.87
CA ASP A 23 17.31 7.82 -3.66
C ASP A 23 16.06 8.72 -3.59
N PHE A 24 14.88 8.12 -3.61
CA PHE A 24 13.60 8.83 -3.50
C PHE A 24 13.48 9.60 -2.18
N TYR A 25 13.83 8.99 -1.06
CA TYR A 25 13.79 9.70 0.23
C TYR A 25 14.88 10.77 0.34
N GLY A 26 15.95 10.68 -0.42
CA GLY A 26 16.97 11.73 -0.56
C GLY A 26 16.52 12.92 -1.43
N ASP A 27 15.81 12.66 -2.54
CA ASP A 27 15.28 13.67 -3.46
C ASP A 27 13.98 13.17 -4.12
N MET A 28 12.88 13.38 -3.41
CA MET A 28 11.55 12.92 -3.87
C MET A 28 11.18 13.49 -5.24
N SER A 29 11.46 14.78 -5.50
CA SER A 29 11.10 15.43 -6.76
C SER A 29 11.79 14.79 -7.98
N LYS A 30 13.05 14.40 -7.81
CA LYS A 30 13.84 13.76 -8.87
C LYS A 30 13.39 12.32 -9.15
N TRP A 31 13.06 11.58 -8.09
CA TRP A 31 12.91 10.13 -8.20
C TRP A 31 11.46 9.63 -8.17
N SER A 32 10.48 10.52 -7.92
CA SER A 32 9.06 10.15 -7.82
C SER A 32 8.56 9.34 -9.01
N PHE A 33 8.82 9.79 -10.24
CA PHE A 33 8.32 9.10 -11.42
C PHE A 33 8.93 7.70 -11.57
N ALA A 34 10.26 7.60 -11.44
CA ALA A 34 10.95 6.31 -11.55
C ALA A 34 10.49 5.31 -10.49
N LEU A 35 10.35 5.77 -9.24
CA LEU A 35 9.84 4.96 -8.15
C LEU A 35 8.42 4.47 -8.40
N GLN A 36 7.51 5.35 -8.82
CA GLN A 36 6.10 5.00 -9.05
C GLN A 36 5.94 4.02 -10.22
N ILE A 37 6.72 4.18 -11.29
CA ILE A 37 6.73 3.23 -12.42
C ILE A 37 7.30 1.86 -11.98
N TYR A 38 8.32 1.84 -11.13
CA TYR A 38 8.86 0.58 -10.59
C TYR A 38 7.79 -0.18 -9.79
N PHE A 39 7.13 0.50 -8.85
CA PHE A 39 6.07 -0.12 -8.05
C PHE A 39 4.91 -0.59 -8.90
N LEU A 40 4.45 0.23 -9.86
CA LEU A 40 3.38 -0.15 -10.77
C LEU A 40 3.70 -1.43 -11.54
N GLY A 41 4.90 -1.53 -12.10
CA GLY A 41 5.37 -2.72 -12.83
C GLY A 41 5.51 -3.96 -11.94
N SER A 42 6.08 -3.79 -10.74
CA SER A 42 6.24 -4.87 -9.75
C SER A 42 4.87 -5.39 -9.31
N ARG A 43 3.94 -4.50 -8.99
CA ARG A 43 2.59 -4.82 -8.55
C ARG A 43 1.79 -5.54 -9.63
N PHE A 44 1.88 -5.07 -10.88
CA PHE A 44 1.22 -5.72 -12.01
C PHE A 44 1.73 -7.15 -12.21
N ARG A 45 3.05 -7.37 -12.08
CA ARG A 45 3.65 -8.71 -12.14
C ARG A 45 3.10 -9.60 -11.03
N GLN A 46 3.05 -9.12 -9.79
CA GLN A 46 2.49 -9.86 -8.66
C GLN A 46 1.03 -10.27 -8.92
N VAL A 47 0.17 -9.37 -9.38
CA VAL A 47 -1.23 -9.70 -9.68
C VAL A 47 -1.34 -10.76 -10.76
N LYS A 48 -0.50 -10.68 -11.80
CA LYS A 48 -0.44 -11.72 -12.85
C LYS A 48 -0.04 -13.08 -12.26
N GLU A 49 1.02 -13.13 -11.45
CA GLU A 49 1.48 -14.37 -10.81
C GLU A 49 0.42 -14.96 -9.87
N ILE A 50 -0.26 -14.11 -9.08
CA ILE A 50 -1.37 -14.53 -8.22
C ILE A 50 -2.45 -15.23 -9.03
N ARG A 51 -2.88 -14.64 -10.15
CA ARG A 51 -3.91 -15.21 -11.01
C ARG A 51 -3.50 -16.54 -11.65
N GLU A 52 -2.26 -16.63 -12.10
CA GLU A 52 -1.72 -17.83 -12.75
C GLU A 52 -1.48 -18.96 -11.75
N SER A 53 -1.25 -18.65 -10.48
CA SER A 53 -0.97 -19.65 -9.43
C SER A 53 -2.17 -20.51 -9.05
N GLY A 54 -3.40 -19.97 -9.17
CA GLY A 54 -4.63 -20.62 -8.70
C GLY A 54 -4.68 -20.84 -7.19
N LYS A 55 -3.82 -20.17 -6.42
CA LYS A 55 -3.71 -20.29 -4.97
C LYS A 55 -4.40 -19.13 -4.25
N ASN A 56 -4.69 -19.33 -2.97
CA ASN A 56 -5.09 -18.23 -2.09
C ASN A 56 -3.84 -17.46 -1.67
N VAL A 57 -3.90 -16.13 -1.86
CA VAL A 57 -2.76 -15.23 -1.62
C VAL A 57 -3.22 -14.03 -0.80
N ILE A 58 -2.38 -13.61 0.13
CA ILE A 58 -2.49 -12.31 0.81
C ILE A 58 -1.42 -11.41 0.23
N GLN A 59 -1.86 -10.32 -0.39
CA GLN A 59 -0.99 -9.31 -0.99
C GLN A 59 -0.93 -8.07 -0.11
N ASP A 60 0.27 -7.53 0.08
CA ASP A 60 0.49 -6.23 0.72
C ASP A 60 0.32 -5.12 -0.30
N ARG A 61 -0.78 -4.38 -0.21
CA ARG A 61 -1.28 -3.37 -1.14
C ARG A 61 -1.70 -3.91 -2.51
N THR A 62 -2.42 -3.09 -3.23
CA THR A 62 -2.88 -3.35 -4.59
C THR A 62 -2.32 -2.30 -5.56
N ILE A 63 -2.53 -2.51 -6.85
CA ILE A 63 -2.18 -1.53 -7.89
C ILE A 63 -2.99 -0.22 -7.77
N TYR A 64 -4.15 -0.27 -7.12
CA TYR A 64 -5.04 0.89 -6.96
C TYR A 64 -4.46 1.91 -5.98
N GLU A 65 -3.87 1.47 -4.86
CA GLU A 65 -3.21 2.36 -3.90
C GLU A 65 -2.02 3.08 -4.53
N ASP A 66 -1.26 2.38 -5.38
CA ASP A 66 -0.10 3.00 -6.06
C ASP A 66 -0.54 4.22 -6.89
N ALA A 67 -1.67 4.13 -7.60
CA ALA A 67 -2.18 5.21 -8.45
C ALA A 67 -2.92 6.29 -7.64
N HIS A 68 -3.95 5.89 -6.88
CA HIS A 68 -4.91 6.81 -6.27
C HIS A 68 -4.43 7.41 -4.94
N ILE A 69 -3.38 6.88 -4.34
CA ILE A 69 -2.83 7.37 -3.08
C ILE A 69 -1.43 7.91 -3.28
N PHE A 70 -0.48 7.05 -3.67
CA PHE A 70 0.94 7.43 -3.69
C PHE A 70 1.27 8.37 -4.85
N ALA A 71 0.99 8.00 -6.09
CA ALA A 71 1.32 8.83 -7.25
C ALA A 71 0.53 10.14 -7.25
N GLU A 72 -0.75 10.10 -6.90
CA GLU A 72 -1.59 11.29 -6.80
C GLU A 72 -1.12 12.24 -5.69
N ASN A 73 -0.74 11.72 -4.50
CA ASN A 73 -0.20 12.54 -3.43
C ASN A 73 1.10 13.24 -3.85
N LEU A 74 2.00 12.55 -4.55
CA LEU A 74 3.22 13.15 -5.06
C LEU A 74 2.93 14.25 -6.10
N ALA A 75 1.93 14.07 -6.95
CA ALA A 75 1.52 15.09 -7.92
C ALA A 75 0.93 16.33 -7.22
N GLU A 76 0.06 16.17 -6.24
CA GLU A 76 -0.52 17.27 -5.45
C GLU A 76 0.53 18.04 -4.64
N MET A 77 1.58 17.36 -4.19
CA MET A 77 2.71 17.98 -3.51
C MET A 77 3.73 18.62 -4.47
N ASN A 78 3.49 18.60 -5.78
CA ASN A 78 4.42 19.04 -6.84
C ASN A 78 5.78 18.31 -6.81
N LEU A 79 5.81 17.09 -6.28
CA LEU A 79 6.96 16.18 -6.28
C LEU A 79 6.98 15.28 -7.52
N LEU A 80 5.84 15.15 -8.19
CA LEU A 80 5.67 14.51 -9.50
C LEU A 80 5.04 15.53 -10.44
N SER A 81 5.66 15.77 -11.62
CA SER A 81 5.12 16.75 -12.56
C SER A 81 3.75 16.33 -13.11
N GLU A 82 2.89 17.30 -13.44
CA GLU A 82 1.58 17.01 -14.03
C GLU A 82 1.68 16.15 -15.30
N ARG A 83 2.70 16.41 -16.13
CA ARG A 83 2.98 15.62 -17.34
C ARG A 83 3.30 14.18 -17.01
N ASP A 84 4.18 13.96 -16.03
CA ASP A 84 4.63 12.63 -15.65
C ASP A 84 3.51 11.85 -14.92
N PHE A 85 2.70 12.55 -14.11
CA PHE A 85 1.52 11.96 -13.49
C PHE A 85 0.47 11.52 -14.52
N LYS A 86 0.18 12.35 -15.53
CA LYS A 86 -0.72 11.97 -16.64
C LYS A 86 -0.20 10.76 -17.42
N ASN A 87 1.12 10.70 -17.66
CA ASN A 87 1.74 9.55 -18.31
C ASN A 87 1.63 8.29 -17.45
N TYR A 88 1.90 8.40 -16.15
CA TYR A 88 1.73 7.32 -15.18
C TYR A 88 0.30 6.78 -15.18
N LEU A 89 -0.70 7.66 -15.06
CA LEU A 89 -2.12 7.27 -15.08
C LEU A 89 -2.52 6.59 -16.39
N SER A 90 -2.00 7.04 -17.53
CA SER A 90 -2.26 6.39 -18.82
C SER A 90 -1.76 4.94 -18.83
N VAL A 91 -0.59 4.66 -18.26
CA VAL A 91 -0.07 3.29 -18.13
C VAL A 91 -0.89 2.47 -17.13
N PHE A 92 -1.24 3.07 -16.00
CA PHE A 92 -2.08 2.43 -14.98
C PHE A 92 -3.45 2.00 -15.55
N GLU A 93 -4.15 2.89 -16.27
CA GLU A 93 -5.47 2.59 -16.86
C GLU A 93 -5.38 1.42 -17.88
N LEU A 94 -4.31 1.38 -18.68
CA LEU A 94 -4.09 0.25 -19.59
C LEU A 94 -3.85 -1.07 -18.82
N MET A 95 -3.12 -1.01 -17.69
CA MET A 95 -2.84 -2.21 -16.87
C MET A 95 -4.09 -2.67 -16.11
N LYS A 96 -4.93 -1.73 -15.66
CA LYS A 96 -6.15 -2.02 -14.89
C LYS A 96 -7.09 -2.95 -15.64
N ASP A 97 -7.17 -2.87 -16.95
CA ASP A 97 -8.02 -3.75 -17.77
C ASP A 97 -7.59 -5.23 -17.72
N PHE A 98 -6.36 -5.50 -17.28
CA PHE A 98 -5.81 -6.85 -17.17
C PHE A 98 -5.76 -7.38 -15.73
N VAL A 99 -6.18 -6.61 -14.74
CA VAL A 99 -6.19 -7.01 -13.34
C VAL A 99 -7.61 -7.05 -12.80
N SER A 100 -7.88 -7.96 -11.86
CA SER A 100 -9.13 -7.95 -11.08
C SER A 100 -8.86 -7.39 -9.71
N ALA A 101 -9.88 -6.79 -9.13
CA ALA A 101 -9.87 -6.46 -7.71
C ALA A 101 -9.65 -7.72 -6.84
N PRO A 102 -9.11 -7.57 -5.64
CA PRO A 102 -9.03 -8.66 -4.67
C PRO A 102 -10.44 -9.13 -4.26
N ASP A 103 -10.56 -10.42 -3.90
CA ASP A 103 -11.83 -10.96 -3.39
C ASP A 103 -12.27 -10.26 -2.09
N LEU A 104 -11.30 -9.80 -1.30
CA LEU A 104 -11.47 -9.01 -0.08
C LEU A 104 -10.32 -8.03 0.09
N LEU A 105 -10.62 -6.74 0.19
CA LEU A 105 -9.68 -5.71 0.64
C LEU A 105 -9.83 -5.53 2.15
N ILE A 106 -8.75 -5.73 2.90
CA ILE A 106 -8.70 -5.47 4.33
C ILE A 106 -7.93 -4.17 4.56
N TYR A 107 -8.63 -3.15 5.07
CA TYR A 107 -8.02 -1.88 5.43
C TYR A 107 -7.81 -1.79 6.94
N LEU A 108 -6.56 -1.77 7.37
CA LEU A 108 -6.17 -1.53 8.76
C LEU A 108 -6.11 -0.02 8.99
N ARG A 109 -7.17 0.53 9.59
CA ARG A 109 -7.26 1.98 9.83
C ARG A 109 -6.53 2.34 11.10
N ALA A 110 -5.63 3.32 11.00
CA ALA A 110 -4.89 3.87 12.13
C ALA A 110 -4.83 5.39 12.06
N ASP A 111 -4.72 6.04 13.22
CA ASP A 111 -4.48 7.47 13.33
C ASP A 111 -2.98 7.81 13.16
N ILE A 112 -2.69 9.11 13.01
CA ILE A 112 -1.31 9.57 12.79
C ILE A 112 -0.36 9.20 13.94
N PRO A 113 -0.72 9.36 15.24
CA PRO A 113 0.13 8.90 16.34
C PRO A 113 0.48 7.42 16.27
N THR A 114 -0.49 6.57 15.95
CA THR A 114 -0.28 5.12 15.80
C THR A 114 0.66 4.84 14.63
N LEU A 115 0.45 5.47 13.47
CA LEU A 115 1.32 5.32 12.30
C LEU A 115 2.76 5.74 12.60
N VAL A 116 2.97 6.89 13.26
CA VAL A 116 4.31 7.37 13.67
C VAL A 116 4.97 6.36 14.60
N LYS A 117 4.24 5.83 15.59
CA LYS A 117 4.75 4.79 16.50
C LYS A 117 5.17 3.53 15.76
N GLN A 118 4.37 3.06 14.79
CA GLN A 118 4.67 1.86 14.00
C GLN A 118 5.89 2.07 13.08
N ILE A 119 6.02 3.23 12.44
CA ILE A 119 7.19 3.60 11.63
C ILE A 119 8.45 3.59 12.51
N ALA A 120 8.40 4.22 13.69
CA ALA A 120 9.52 4.25 14.63
C ALA A 120 9.89 2.84 15.13
N LYS A 121 8.89 1.98 15.44
CA LYS A 121 9.11 0.57 15.87
C LYS A 121 9.78 -0.24 14.77
N ARG A 122 9.42 0.00 13.49
CA ARG A 122 9.99 -0.69 12.33
C ARG A 122 11.45 -0.33 12.07
N GLY A 123 11.85 0.92 12.34
CA GLY A 123 13.24 1.37 12.39
C GLY A 123 13.99 1.38 11.05
N ARG A 124 13.31 1.60 9.93
CA ARG A 124 13.96 1.75 8.63
C ARG A 124 14.63 3.12 8.51
N GLU A 125 15.93 3.16 8.22
CA GLU A 125 16.72 4.40 8.21
C GLU A 125 16.17 5.47 7.24
N TYR A 126 15.77 5.07 6.03
CA TYR A 126 15.23 5.98 5.02
C TYR A 126 13.86 6.57 5.41
N GLU A 127 13.12 5.94 6.32
CA GLU A 127 11.82 6.44 6.79
C GLU A 127 11.96 7.55 7.85
N THR A 128 13.14 7.78 8.39
CA THR A 128 13.38 8.84 9.39
C THR A 128 13.15 10.25 8.85
N SER A 129 13.19 10.42 7.53
CA SER A 129 12.94 11.69 6.83
C SER A 129 11.46 11.93 6.51
N ILE A 130 10.54 10.99 6.80
CA ILE A 130 9.12 11.14 6.52
C ILE A 130 8.53 12.24 7.41
N SER A 131 8.00 13.30 6.79
CA SER A 131 7.35 14.37 7.52
C SER A 131 5.93 13.97 7.96
N ILE A 132 5.47 14.54 9.11
CA ILE A 132 4.10 14.35 9.58
C ILE A 132 3.08 14.88 8.54
N ASP A 133 3.41 15.97 7.85
CA ASP A 133 2.55 16.53 6.78
C ASP A 133 2.37 15.53 5.64
N TYR A 134 3.45 14.91 5.18
CA TYR A 134 3.40 13.86 4.15
C TYR A 134 2.54 12.67 4.59
N LEU A 135 2.77 12.18 5.81
CA LEU A 135 2.02 11.06 6.38
C LEU A 135 0.53 11.37 6.55
N SER A 136 0.21 12.61 6.99
CA SER A 136 -1.17 13.07 7.14
C SER A 136 -1.89 13.14 5.80
N LYS A 137 -1.23 13.64 4.76
CA LYS A 137 -1.80 13.69 3.40
C LYS A 137 -2.07 12.29 2.85
N LEU A 138 -1.13 11.35 3.04
CA LEU A 138 -1.34 9.95 2.66
C LEU A 138 -2.52 9.34 3.41
N ASN A 139 -2.61 9.54 4.73
CA ASN A 139 -3.69 8.99 5.53
C ASN A 139 -5.06 9.52 5.10
N ASN A 140 -5.17 10.82 4.81
CA ASN A 140 -6.39 11.43 4.28
C ASN A 140 -6.78 10.84 2.92
N LYS A 141 -5.81 10.59 2.02
CA LYS A 141 -6.07 9.93 0.74
C LYS A 141 -6.57 8.50 0.91
N TYR A 142 -5.96 7.74 1.83
CA TYR A 142 -6.46 6.41 2.19
C TYR A 142 -7.92 6.46 2.65
N GLN A 143 -8.26 7.34 3.56
CA GLN A 143 -9.62 7.48 4.07
C GLN A 143 -10.60 7.81 2.94
N ASN A 144 -10.30 8.82 2.11
CA ASN A 144 -11.14 9.20 0.98
C ASN A 144 -11.30 8.07 -0.04
N TRP A 145 -10.23 7.34 -0.34
CA TRP A 145 -10.27 6.23 -1.28
C TRP A 145 -11.11 5.08 -0.72
N ILE A 146 -10.94 4.72 0.54
CA ILE A 146 -11.71 3.65 1.21
C ILE A 146 -13.20 3.99 1.31
N GLU A 147 -13.56 5.23 1.63
CA GLU A 147 -14.96 5.69 1.66
C GLU A 147 -15.67 5.56 0.29
N ASN A 148 -14.91 5.66 -0.79
CA ASN A 148 -15.39 5.58 -2.16
C ASN A 148 -15.07 4.25 -2.86
N TYR A 149 -14.50 3.27 -2.15
CA TYR A 149 -14.10 2.00 -2.73
C TYR A 149 -15.28 1.20 -3.25
N LYS A 150 -15.22 0.80 -4.54
CA LYS A 150 -16.31 0.08 -5.23
C LYS A 150 -15.81 -1.14 -6.02
N GLU A 151 -14.53 -1.43 -5.97
CA GLU A 151 -13.91 -2.47 -6.80
C GLU A 151 -14.23 -3.89 -6.30
N GLY A 152 -14.57 -4.07 -5.00
CA GLY A 152 -14.83 -5.37 -4.41
C GLY A 152 -15.32 -5.30 -2.96
N LYS A 153 -15.21 -6.41 -2.25
CA LYS A 153 -15.53 -6.45 -0.82
C LYS A 153 -14.48 -5.70 -0.02
N LEU A 154 -14.94 -4.96 0.98
CA LEU A 154 -14.10 -4.16 1.86
C LEU A 154 -14.38 -4.52 3.33
N LEU A 155 -13.32 -4.78 4.09
CA LEU A 155 -13.34 -4.92 5.54
C LEU A 155 -12.45 -3.83 6.15
N ILE A 156 -13.01 -3.01 7.02
CA ILE A 156 -12.27 -1.98 7.77
C ILE A 156 -12.09 -2.47 9.20
N ILE A 157 -10.86 -2.42 9.70
CA ILE A 157 -10.49 -2.77 11.07
C ILE A 157 -9.72 -1.60 11.67
N ASP A 158 -10.26 -1.03 12.76
CA ASP A 158 -9.53 -0.02 13.54
C ASP A 158 -8.47 -0.71 14.39
N VAL A 159 -7.22 -0.23 14.28
CA VAL A 159 -6.05 -0.88 14.91
C VAL A 159 -5.32 0.00 15.91
N ASP A 160 -5.87 1.16 16.27
CA ASP A 160 -5.22 2.09 17.19
C ASP A 160 -4.99 1.49 18.57
N ASP A 161 -5.94 0.71 19.08
CA ASP A 161 -5.89 0.05 20.39
C ASP A 161 -5.41 -1.40 20.30
N LEU A 162 -5.04 -1.91 19.11
CA LEU A 162 -4.64 -3.29 18.90
C LEU A 162 -3.11 -3.44 18.80
N ASP A 163 -2.58 -4.45 19.49
CA ASP A 163 -1.21 -4.94 19.29
C ASP A 163 -1.23 -6.41 18.84
N PHE A 164 -1.80 -6.63 17.67
CA PHE A 164 -1.98 -7.97 17.09
C PHE A 164 -0.68 -8.71 16.77
N VAL A 165 0.48 -8.06 16.89
CA VAL A 165 1.79 -8.68 16.73
C VAL A 165 2.22 -9.36 18.03
N GLU A 166 2.01 -8.69 19.17
CA GLU A 166 2.47 -9.17 20.48
C GLU A 166 1.34 -9.86 21.28
N LYS A 167 0.07 -9.47 21.02
CA LYS A 167 -1.09 -9.98 21.75
C LYS A 167 -1.93 -10.92 20.90
N GLN A 168 -2.05 -12.16 21.34
CA GLN A 168 -2.79 -13.20 20.65
C GLN A 168 -4.31 -12.92 20.62
N GLU A 169 -4.83 -12.25 21.66
CA GLU A 169 -6.23 -11.84 21.73
C GLU A 169 -6.58 -10.81 20.63
N ASP A 170 -5.73 -9.79 20.44
CA ASP A 170 -5.93 -8.78 19.40
C ASP A 170 -5.84 -9.40 17.99
N PHE A 171 -4.96 -10.38 17.80
CA PHE A 171 -4.93 -11.13 16.55
C PHE A 171 -6.18 -12.00 16.35
N GLY A 172 -6.68 -12.64 17.43
CA GLY A 172 -7.94 -13.38 17.41
C GLY A 172 -9.12 -12.51 16.99
N TYR A 173 -9.21 -11.28 17.51
CA TYR A 173 -10.23 -10.32 17.08
C TYR A 173 -10.17 -10.01 15.58
N ILE A 174 -8.96 -9.84 15.01
CA ILE A 174 -8.82 -9.64 13.56
C ILE A 174 -9.33 -10.85 12.77
N LEU A 175 -9.02 -12.07 13.23
CA LEU A 175 -9.49 -13.31 12.58
C LEU A 175 -11.04 -13.39 12.59
N GLU A 176 -11.67 -13.15 13.73
CA GLU A 176 -13.14 -13.13 13.85
C GLU A 176 -13.82 -12.11 12.93
N ARG A 177 -13.11 -11.05 12.54
CA ARG A 177 -13.62 -10.04 11.60
C ARG A 177 -13.48 -10.46 10.15
N ILE A 178 -12.53 -11.35 9.85
CA ILE A 178 -12.26 -11.84 8.48
C ILE A 178 -13.14 -13.04 8.15
N ASP A 179 -13.39 -13.93 9.10
CA ASP A 179 -14.22 -15.15 8.96
C ASP A 179 -15.72 -14.82 8.88
#